data_9360242b8a0d0bafbc58fafafe634971
#
_entry.id   9360242b8a0d0bafbc58fafafe634971
#
_cell.length_a   1.000
_cell.length_b   1.000
_cell.length_c   1.000
_cell.angle_alpha   90.00
_cell.angle_beta   90.00
_cell.angle_gamma   90.00
#
_symmetry.space_group_name_H-M   'P 1'
#
loop_
_entity.id
_entity.type
_entity.pdbx_description
1 polymer ?
#
loop_
_entity_poly.entity_id
_entity_poly.type
_entity_poly.pdbx_seq_one_letter_code
_entity_poly.pdbx_strand_id
1 'polypeptide(L)'
;FIEDADSYILNTYKRYPIVLRKGRGMKVWSSDGKEYLDFVAGVAVNVLGHCHPRVVVALQKQSQRLIHVSNYYYIEPQIKLAKILVENSFADKVFFCNSGAEAIEAAIKLARKYSKEYVDSKRYEIITALNSFHGRTFGALTATGQERFHKGFEPLVPGFKYVPYNDINELKSAI
;
A
#
# COMPACT_ATOMS: atom_id res chain seq x y z
N PHE A 1 -25.13 -12.34 7.09
CA PHE A 1 -23.73 -11.91 6.87
C PHE A 1 -23.55 -10.38 6.91
N ILE A 2 -24.46 -9.57 6.30
CA ILE A 2 -24.35 -8.10 6.38
C ILE A 2 -24.64 -7.64 7.81
N GLU A 3 -25.70 -8.13 8.43
CA GLU A 3 -26.04 -7.88 9.84
C GLU A 3 -24.90 -8.28 10.79
N ASP A 4 -24.28 -9.44 10.55
CA ASP A 4 -23.11 -9.86 11.32
C ASP A 4 -21.93 -8.91 11.12
N ALA A 5 -21.68 -8.47 9.88
CA ALA A 5 -20.62 -7.52 9.60
C ALA A 5 -20.86 -6.17 10.28
N ASP A 6 -22.09 -5.70 10.30
CA ASP A 6 -22.47 -4.45 10.99
C ASP A 6 -22.35 -4.57 12.51
N SER A 7 -22.56 -5.78 13.04
CA SER A 7 -22.45 -6.06 14.48
C SER A 7 -21.01 -6.27 14.96
N TYR A 8 -20.15 -6.89 14.14
CA TYR A 8 -18.84 -7.37 14.57
C TYR A 8 -17.64 -6.69 13.91
N ILE A 9 -17.82 -5.94 12.81
CA ILE A 9 -16.74 -5.26 12.13
C ILE A 9 -16.86 -3.75 12.30
N LEU A 10 -15.81 -3.11 12.83
CA LEU A 10 -15.77 -1.66 12.99
C LEU A 10 -16.08 -0.95 11.66
N ASN A 11 -17.03 -0.02 11.70
CA ASN A 11 -17.52 0.68 10.51
C ASN A 11 -16.57 1.80 10.05
N THR A 12 -15.42 1.40 9.50
CA THR A 12 -14.40 2.32 8.96
C THR A 12 -14.52 2.56 7.45
N TYR A 13 -15.36 1.79 6.76
CA TYR A 13 -15.59 1.88 5.31
C TYR A 13 -17.07 1.78 4.97
N LYS A 14 -17.50 2.59 4.00
CA LYS A 14 -18.83 2.42 3.39
C LYS A 14 -18.76 1.23 2.41
N ARG A 15 -19.38 0.10 2.76
CA ARG A 15 -19.42 -1.09 1.93
C ARG A 15 -20.64 -1.11 1.02
N TYR A 16 -20.50 -1.71 -0.16
CA TYR A 16 -21.67 -2.08 -0.96
C TYR A 16 -22.38 -3.27 -0.30
N PRO A 17 -23.72 -3.35 -0.32
CA PRO A 17 -24.47 -4.44 0.31
C PRO A 17 -24.45 -5.71 -0.55
N ILE A 18 -23.26 -6.20 -0.86
CA ILE A 18 -23.02 -7.39 -1.69
C ILE A 18 -22.03 -8.30 -0.96
N VAL A 19 -22.43 -9.54 -0.71
CA VAL A 19 -21.55 -10.55 -0.12
C VAL A 19 -20.93 -11.37 -1.24
N LEU A 20 -19.67 -11.14 -1.55
CA LEU A 20 -18.92 -11.89 -2.57
C LEU A 20 -18.37 -13.19 -1.97
N ARG A 21 -18.55 -14.31 -2.67
CA ARG A 21 -18.10 -15.65 -2.23
C ARG A 21 -17.07 -16.30 -3.14
N LYS A 22 -17.04 -15.94 -4.42
CA LYS A 22 -16.20 -16.61 -5.41
C LYS A 22 -15.65 -15.59 -6.39
N GLY A 23 -14.43 -15.79 -6.86
CA GLY A 23 -13.82 -15.05 -7.94
C GLY A 23 -13.05 -15.97 -8.88
N ARG A 24 -13.07 -15.68 -10.19
CA ARG A 24 -12.24 -16.34 -11.20
C ARG A 24 -11.96 -15.38 -12.36
N GLY A 25 -10.69 -15.13 -12.63
CA GLY A 25 -10.32 -14.14 -13.63
C GLY A 25 -10.92 -12.77 -13.28
N MET A 26 -11.64 -12.16 -14.19
CA MET A 26 -12.31 -10.86 -14.00
C MET A 26 -13.73 -10.96 -13.43
N LYS A 27 -14.20 -12.14 -13.07
CA LYS A 27 -15.56 -12.36 -12.60
C LYS A 27 -15.60 -12.68 -11.12
N VAL A 28 -16.63 -12.16 -10.44
CA VAL A 28 -16.94 -12.48 -9.05
C VAL A 28 -18.42 -12.88 -8.92
N TRP A 29 -18.74 -13.67 -7.93
CA TRP A 29 -20.11 -14.14 -7.65
C TRP A 29 -20.49 -13.82 -6.21
N SER A 30 -21.68 -13.26 -6.05
CA SER A 30 -22.26 -13.01 -4.74
C SER A 30 -22.83 -14.29 -4.11
N SER A 31 -23.21 -14.20 -2.84
CA SER A 31 -23.76 -15.30 -2.06
C SER A 31 -25.11 -15.82 -2.58
N ASP A 32 -25.86 -14.96 -3.28
CA ASP A 32 -27.11 -15.30 -3.98
C ASP A 32 -26.89 -15.83 -5.41
N GLY A 33 -25.62 -16.03 -5.81
CA GLY A 33 -25.24 -16.62 -7.10
C GLY A 33 -25.15 -15.65 -8.27
N LYS A 34 -25.39 -14.36 -8.06
CA LYS A 34 -25.31 -13.36 -9.14
C LYS A 34 -23.85 -13.13 -9.57
N GLU A 35 -23.61 -13.12 -10.87
CA GLU A 35 -22.31 -12.85 -11.47
C GLU A 35 -22.11 -11.36 -11.71
N TYR A 36 -20.90 -10.86 -11.44
CA TYR A 36 -20.45 -9.50 -11.72
C TYR A 36 -19.10 -9.49 -12.42
N LEU A 37 -18.86 -8.51 -13.27
CA LEU A 37 -17.52 -8.18 -13.74
C LEU A 37 -16.84 -7.30 -12.70
N ASP A 38 -15.65 -7.69 -12.28
CA ASP A 38 -14.85 -6.97 -11.29
C ASP A 38 -13.91 -5.96 -11.97
N PHE A 39 -14.37 -4.72 -12.11
CA PHE A 39 -13.54 -3.59 -12.55
C PHE A 39 -12.79 -2.91 -11.41
N VAL A 40 -13.00 -3.30 -10.17
CA VAL A 40 -12.31 -2.75 -9.00
C VAL A 40 -10.99 -3.48 -8.75
N ALA A 41 -10.97 -4.78 -9.01
CA ALA A 41 -9.79 -5.64 -8.87
C ALA A 41 -9.06 -5.48 -7.51
N GLY A 42 -9.82 -5.31 -6.41
CA GLY A 42 -9.24 -5.04 -5.09
C GLY A 42 -8.51 -3.69 -5.00
N VAL A 43 -8.98 -2.68 -5.72
CA VAL A 43 -8.31 -1.37 -5.95
C VAL A 43 -6.96 -1.57 -6.66
N ALA A 44 -7.03 -2.21 -7.84
CA ALA A 44 -5.90 -2.53 -8.72
C ALA A 44 -4.82 -3.48 -8.14
N VAL A 45 -5.17 -4.27 -7.13
CA VAL A 45 -4.27 -5.28 -6.53
C VAL A 45 -4.30 -6.60 -7.30
N ASN A 46 -5.48 -7.03 -7.77
CA ASN A 46 -5.71 -8.30 -8.47
C ASN A 46 -5.40 -8.22 -9.99
N VAL A 47 -4.21 -7.74 -10.35
CA VAL A 47 -3.84 -7.51 -11.76
C VAL A 47 -3.83 -8.77 -12.64
N LEU A 48 -3.69 -9.96 -12.05
CA LEU A 48 -3.77 -11.25 -12.74
C LEU A 48 -5.18 -11.86 -12.74
N GLY A 49 -6.13 -11.18 -12.11
CA GLY A 49 -7.47 -11.69 -11.86
C GLY A 49 -7.55 -12.65 -10.68
N HIS A 50 -8.78 -12.94 -10.28
CA HIS A 50 -9.07 -13.82 -9.15
C HIS A 50 -8.63 -15.26 -9.41
N CYS A 51 -8.02 -15.89 -8.42
CA CYS A 51 -7.62 -17.29 -8.43
C CYS A 51 -6.79 -17.69 -9.65
N HIS A 52 -5.83 -16.86 -10.05
CA HIS A 52 -4.94 -17.17 -11.16
C HIS A 52 -4.21 -18.51 -10.90
N PRO A 53 -4.29 -19.51 -11.81
CA PRO A 53 -3.83 -20.88 -11.51
C PRO A 53 -2.37 -20.96 -11.06
N ARG A 54 -1.47 -20.22 -11.71
CA ARG A 54 -0.03 -20.22 -11.37
C ARG A 54 0.21 -19.64 -9.96
N VAL A 55 -0.53 -18.61 -9.55
CA VAL A 55 -0.45 -18.02 -8.21
C VAL A 55 -0.96 -19.00 -7.16
N VAL A 56 -2.12 -19.61 -7.41
CA VAL A 56 -2.70 -20.60 -6.48
C VAL A 56 -1.74 -21.77 -6.28
N VAL A 57 -1.19 -22.34 -7.35
CA VAL A 57 -0.22 -23.45 -7.26
C VAL A 57 1.06 -23.02 -6.52
N ALA A 58 1.57 -21.83 -6.76
CA ALA A 58 2.74 -21.32 -6.06
C ALA A 58 2.51 -21.17 -4.55
N LEU A 59 1.35 -20.61 -4.16
CA LEU A 59 0.94 -20.49 -2.75
C LEU A 59 0.80 -21.87 -2.07
N GLN A 60 0.12 -22.82 -2.72
CA GLN A 60 -0.04 -24.19 -2.20
C GLN A 60 1.30 -24.87 -1.97
N LYS A 61 2.21 -24.78 -2.94
CA LYS A 61 3.55 -25.37 -2.81
C LYS A 61 4.38 -24.71 -1.71
N GLN A 62 4.35 -23.39 -1.63
CA GLN A 62 5.16 -22.66 -0.65
C GLN A 62 4.63 -22.84 0.78
N SER A 63 3.32 -22.87 0.98
CA SER A 63 2.71 -23.07 2.31
C SER A 63 3.05 -24.43 2.94
N GLN A 64 3.36 -25.44 2.12
CA GLN A 64 3.81 -26.76 2.58
C GLN A 64 5.30 -26.83 2.89
N ARG A 65 6.07 -25.79 2.59
CA ARG A 65 7.53 -25.76 2.80
C ARG A 65 7.93 -24.85 3.96
N LEU A 66 7.53 -23.58 3.86
CA LEU A 66 7.90 -22.56 4.82
C LEU A 66 6.92 -21.40 4.73
N ILE A 67 6.31 -21.02 5.86
CA ILE A 67 5.35 -19.91 5.92
C ILE A 67 6.05 -18.64 6.39
N HIS A 68 6.72 -18.66 7.55
CA HIS A 68 7.34 -17.49 8.14
C HIS A 68 8.49 -17.85 9.08
N VAL A 69 9.59 -17.11 9.00
CA VAL A 69 10.77 -17.28 9.88
C VAL A 69 11.35 -15.96 10.38
N SER A 70 10.64 -14.87 10.26
CA SER A 70 11.12 -13.52 10.59
C SER A 70 12.27 -13.05 9.69
N ASN A 71 12.73 -11.81 9.89
CA ASN A 71 13.90 -11.24 9.21
C ASN A 71 15.25 -11.69 9.83
N TYR A 72 15.22 -12.61 10.78
CA TYR A 72 16.45 -13.19 11.34
C TYR A 72 17.14 -14.18 10.39
N TYR A 73 16.43 -14.70 9.40
CA TYR A 73 16.92 -15.70 8.46
C TYR A 73 16.73 -15.27 7.02
N TYR A 74 17.58 -15.78 6.15
CA TYR A 74 17.43 -15.59 4.71
C TYR A 74 16.35 -16.52 4.15
N ILE A 75 15.52 -16.00 3.25
CA ILE A 75 14.40 -16.70 2.63
C ILE A 75 14.60 -16.70 1.12
N GLU A 76 14.71 -17.89 0.52
CA GLU A 76 15.00 -18.05 -0.92
C GLU A 76 14.01 -17.31 -1.85
N PRO A 77 12.68 -17.42 -1.71
CA PRO A 77 11.74 -16.67 -2.54
C PRO A 77 11.91 -15.15 -2.46
N GLN A 78 12.20 -14.62 -1.27
CA GLN A 78 12.42 -13.18 -1.06
C GLN A 78 13.68 -12.70 -1.79
N ILE A 79 14.79 -13.46 -1.70
CA ILE A 79 16.04 -13.13 -2.38
C ILE A 79 15.87 -13.16 -3.90
N LYS A 80 15.19 -14.19 -4.43
CA LYS A 80 14.89 -14.30 -5.87
C LYS A 80 14.04 -13.13 -6.36
N LEU A 81 13.02 -12.74 -5.63
CA LEU A 81 12.18 -11.59 -5.98
C LEU A 81 12.98 -10.29 -5.93
N ALA A 82 13.79 -10.07 -4.87
CA ALA A 82 14.65 -8.89 -4.78
C ALA A 82 15.58 -8.77 -6.00
N LYS A 83 16.22 -9.87 -6.39
CA LYS A 83 17.09 -9.92 -7.58
C LYS A 83 16.33 -9.51 -8.85
N ILE A 84 15.16 -10.09 -9.09
CA ILE A 84 14.34 -9.75 -10.27
C ILE A 84 13.97 -8.27 -10.29
N LEU A 85 13.57 -7.70 -9.13
CA LEU A 85 13.20 -6.30 -9.04
C LEU A 85 14.38 -5.36 -9.28
N VAL A 86 15.55 -5.66 -8.76
CA VAL A 86 16.77 -4.88 -8.98
C VAL A 86 17.23 -4.96 -10.44
N GLU A 87 17.28 -6.15 -11.02
CA GLU A 87 17.70 -6.35 -12.42
C GLU A 87 16.76 -5.70 -13.45
N ASN A 88 15.51 -5.40 -13.08
CA ASN A 88 14.51 -4.79 -13.96
C ASN A 88 14.11 -3.36 -13.55
N SER A 89 14.89 -2.69 -12.72
CA SER A 89 14.65 -1.32 -12.30
C SER A 89 15.97 -0.54 -12.16
N PHE A 90 15.87 0.71 -11.75
CA PHE A 90 17.04 1.55 -11.39
C PHE A 90 17.55 1.30 -9.96
N ALA A 91 16.84 0.51 -9.17
CA ALA A 91 17.14 0.33 -7.75
C ALA A 91 18.30 -0.65 -7.52
N ASP A 92 19.11 -0.40 -6.51
CA ASP A 92 20.21 -1.28 -6.08
C ASP A 92 19.76 -2.30 -5.03
N LYS A 93 18.71 -1.99 -4.26
CA LYS A 93 18.20 -2.80 -3.16
C LYS A 93 16.69 -2.68 -3.02
N VAL A 94 16.10 -3.68 -2.38
CA VAL A 94 14.65 -3.77 -2.13
C VAL A 94 14.41 -3.89 -0.63
N PHE A 95 13.39 -3.18 -0.15
CA PHE A 95 12.82 -3.34 1.18
C PHE A 95 11.43 -3.96 1.06
N PHE A 96 11.20 -5.06 1.77
CA PHE A 96 9.90 -5.74 1.81
C PHE A 96 9.12 -5.37 3.08
N CYS A 97 7.84 -5.11 2.91
CA CYS A 97 6.90 -4.80 3.99
C CYS A 97 5.50 -5.34 3.67
N ASN A 98 4.55 -5.21 4.60
CA ASN A 98 3.24 -5.83 4.47
C ASN A 98 2.22 -4.98 3.70
N SER A 99 2.47 -3.69 3.52
CA SER A 99 1.50 -2.77 2.92
C SER A 99 2.16 -1.55 2.26
N GLY A 100 1.42 -0.88 1.38
CA GLY A 100 1.84 0.40 0.82
C GLY A 100 2.02 1.49 1.89
N ALA A 101 1.20 1.49 2.94
CA ALA A 101 1.38 2.42 4.06
C ALA A 101 2.73 2.21 4.77
N GLU A 102 3.13 0.97 5.03
CA GLU A 102 4.46 0.67 5.60
C GLU A 102 5.60 1.04 4.66
N ALA A 103 5.42 0.87 3.35
CA ALA A 103 6.41 1.31 2.36
C ALA A 103 6.60 2.84 2.40
N ILE A 104 5.52 3.61 2.50
CA ILE A 104 5.58 5.07 2.66
C ILE A 104 6.22 5.46 4.00
N GLU A 105 5.88 4.80 5.11
CA GLU A 105 6.53 5.03 6.40
C GLU A 105 8.06 4.79 6.32
N ALA A 106 8.46 3.71 5.65
CA ALA A 106 9.88 3.42 5.43
C ALA A 106 10.56 4.49 4.57
N ALA A 107 9.90 4.96 3.49
CA ALA A 107 10.41 6.02 2.63
C ALA A 107 10.58 7.35 3.39
N ILE A 108 9.59 7.75 4.19
CA ILE A 108 9.65 8.96 5.04
C ILE A 108 10.84 8.87 6.01
N LYS A 109 10.95 7.75 6.71
CA LYS A 109 12.04 7.51 7.66
C LYS A 109 13.41 7.51 6.99
N LEU A 110 13.53 6.83 5.85
CA LEU A 110 14.78 6.77 5.07
C LEU A 110 15.20 8.16 4.57
N ALA A 111 14.28 8.92 3.99
CA ALA A 111 14.55 10.26 3.51
C ALA A 111 15.04 11.18 4.64
N ARG A 112 14.35 11.18 5.79
CA ARG A 112 14.74 11.99 6.96
C ARG A 112 16.08 11.58 7.55
N LYS A 113 16.31 10.27 7.68
CA LYS A 113 17.58 9.76 8.21
C LYS A 113 18.73 10.09 7.28
N TYR A 114 18.58 9.84 5.99
CA TYR A 114 19.59 10.16 4.98
C TYR A 114 19.93 11.66 4.96
N SER A 115 18.91 12.50 4.95
CA SER A 115 19.11 13.95 4.96
C SER A 115 19.88 14.41 6.19
N LYS A 116 19.49 13.92 7.37
CA LYS A 116 20.13 14.26 8.64
C LYS A 116 21.60 13.83 8.72
N GLU A 117 21.93 12.65 8.19
CA GLU A 117 23.27 12.09 8.29
C GLU A 117 24.23 12.55 7.19
N TYR A 118 23.72 12.81 5.96
CA TYR A 118 24.56 12.98 4.79
C TYR A 118 24.36 14.31 4.03
N VAL A 119 23.31 15.09 4.35
CA VAL A 119 23.01 16.34 3.62
C VAL A 119 22.99 17.52 4.57
N ASP A 120 21.91 17.68 5.36
CA ASP A 120 21.72 18.74 6.35
C ASP A 120 20.72 18.29 7.39
N SER A 121 21.07 18.36 8.66
CA SER A 121 20.22 17.95 9.77
C SER A 121 18.89 18.72 9.88
N LYS A 122 18.81 19.90 9.26
CA LYS A 122 17.60 20.74 9.21
C LYS A 122 16.67 20.40 8.06
N ARG A 123 17.13 19.65 7.06
CA ARG A 123 16.32 19.23 5.90
C ARG A 123 15.53 17.97 6.22
N TYR A 124 14.38 18.11 6.82
CA TYR A 124 13.48 17.02 7.19
C TYR A 124 12.09 17.12 6.54
N GLU A 125 11.83 18.23 5.85
CA GLU A 125 10.55 18.46 5.19
C GLU A 125 10.36 17.52 3.99
N ILE A 126 9.12 17.11 3.78
CA ILE A 126 8.70 16.23 2.69
C ILE A 126 7.58 16.93 1.93
N ILE A 127 7.72 17.01 0.62
CA ILE A 127 6.71 17.57 -0.25
C ILE A 127 5.89 16.44 -0.85
N THR A 128 4.56 16.56 -0.79
CA THR A 128 3.62 15.61 -1.40
C THR A 128 2.61 16.34 -2.29
N ALA A 129 1.98 15.59 -3.19
CA ALA A 129 1.00 16.18 -4.08
C ALA A 129 -0.39 16.28 -3.43
N LEU A 130 -1.10 17.38 -3.68
CA LEU A 130 -2.53 17.49 -3.38
C LEU A 130 -3.31 16.36 -4.08
N ASN A 131 -4.37 15.87 -3.44
CA ASN A 131 -5.19 14.75 -3.86
C ASN A 131 -4.47 13.40 -3.94
N SER A 132 -3.22 13.29 -3.48
CA SER A 132 -2.51 12.02 -3.35
C SER A 132 -3.11 11.14 -2.24
N PHE A 133 -2.80 9.84 -2.30
CA PHE A 133 -3.11 8.90 -1.23
C PHE A 133 -1.89 8.04 -0.92
N HIS A 134 -1.45 8.04 0.33
CA HIS A 134 -0.22 7.36 0.76
C HIS A 134 -0.47 6.30 1.86
N GLY A 135 -1.64 6.23 2.44
CA GLY A 135 -1.98 5.25 3.48
C GLY A 135 -2.73 5.83 4.66
N ARG A 136 -2.90 5.02 5.71
CA ARG A 136 -3.69 5.37 6.90
C ARG A 136 -2.93 5.28 8.22
N THR A 137 -1.62 4.96 8.22
CA THR A 137 -0.73 5.18 9.36
C THR A 137 -0.42 6.67 9.51
N PHE A 138 -0.03 7.14 10.69
CA PHE A 138 0.09 8.59 10.94
C PHE A 138 1.03 9.31 9.97
N GLY A 139 2.19 8.77 9.65
CA GLY A 139 3.08 9.37 8.66
C GLY A 139 2.52 9.32 7.24
N ALA A 140 1.98 8.18 6.81
CA ALA A 140 1.36 8.03 5.50
C ALA A 140 0.05 8.83 5.38
N LEU A 141 -0.72 8.94 6.46
CA LEU A 141 -1.91 9.79 6.54
C LEU A 141 -1.54 11.25 6.36
N THR A 142 -0.51 11.71 7.07
CA THR A 142 0.00 13.09 6.95
C THR A 142 0.50 13.36 5.53
N ALA A 143 1.22 12.40 4.91
CA ALA A 143 1.68 12.54 3.53
C ALA A 143 0.53 12.60 2.51
N THR A 144 -0.64 12.05 2.84
CA THR A 144 -1.82 12.06 1.97
C THR A 144 -2.37 13.48 1.81
N GLY A 145 -2.32 14.05 0.61
CA GLY A 145 -2.71 15.43 0.32
C GLY A 145 -4.22 15.63 0.21
N GLN A 146 -5.00 15.12 1.18
CA GLN A 146 -6.46 15.19 1.22
C GLN A 146 -6.93 15.50 2.65
N GLU A 147 -7.30 16.73 2.91
CA GLU A 147 -7.71 17.24 4.22
C GLU A 147 -8.83 16.41 4.89
N ARG A 148 -9.75 15.88 4.09
CA ARG A 148 -10.85 15.04 4.60
C ARG A 148 -10.38 13.80 5.37
N PHE A 149 -9.15 13.33 5.12
CA PHE A 149 -8.56 12.19 5.84
C PHE A 149 -7.78 12.62 7.07
N HIS A 150 -7.41 13.90 7.19
CA HIS A 150 -6.69 14.45 8.34
C HIS A 150 -7.60 14.81 9.49
N LYS A 151 -8.81 15.25 9.17
CA LYS A 151 -9.79 15.76 10.14
C LYS A 151 -10.06 14.76 11.25
N GLY A 152 -9.82 15.19 12.50
CA GLY A 152 -10.02 14.38 13.70
C GLY A 152 -8.84 13.51 14.11
N PHE A 153 -7.69 13.62 13.39
CA PHE A 153 -6.46 12.89 13.70
C PHE A 153 -5.29 13.83 14.04
N GLU A 154 -5.56 15.11 14.21
CA GLU A 154 -4.55 16.10 14.61
C GLU A 154 -4.10 15.91 16.08
N PRO A 155 -2.84 16.21 16.40
CA PRO A 155 -1.82 16.81 15.55
C PRO A 155 -1.18 15.78 14.58
N LEU A 156 -1.01 16.19 13.34
CA LEU A 156 -0.33 15.37 12.32
C LEU A 156 1.20 15.39 12.50
N VAL A 157 1.91 14.52 11.79
CA VAL A 157 3.36 14.47 11.80
C VAL A 157 3.93 15.75 11.16
N PRO A 158 4.80 16.54 11.84
CA PRO A 158 5.31 17.80 11.31
C PRO A 158 6.24 17.60 10.11
N GLY A 159 6.39 18.67 9.30
CA GLY A 159 7.35 18.73 8.19
C GLY A 159 6.80 18.16 6.88
N PHE A 160 5.52 18.35 6.61
CA PHE A 160 4.93 18.06 5.30
C PHE A 160 4.42 19.34 4.64
N LYS A 161 4.66 19.43 3.34
CA LYS A 161 4.13 20.48 2.45
C LYS A 161 3.36 19.83 1.31
N TYR A 162 2.30 20.50 0.85
CA TYR A 162 1.44 19.98 -0.22
C TYR A 162 1.46 20.93 -1.40
N VAL A 163 1.70 20.39 -2.60
CA VAL A 163 1.73 21.16 -3.85
C VAL A 163 0.76 20.56 -4.86
N PRO A 164 0.22 21.36 -5.79
CA PRO A 164 -0.58 20.81 -6.89
C PRO A 164 0.20 19.77 -7.69
N TYR A 165 -0.47 18.69 -8.10
CA TYR A 165 0.15 17.67 -8.95
C TYR A 165 0.51 18.27 -10.32
N ASN A 166 1.71 17.97 -10.80
CA ASN A 166 2.25 18.43 -12.08
C ASN A 166 2.41 19.96 -12.20
N ASP A 167 2.52 20.68 -11.10
CA ASP A 167 2.88 22.11 -11.09
C ASP A 167 4.32 22.28 -10.64
N ILE A 168 5.21 22.49 -11.63
CA ILE A 168 6.65 22.66 -11.40
C ILE A 168 6.98 24.00 -10.71
N ASN A 169 6.17 25.03 -10.91
CA ASN A 169 6.42 26.33 -10.29
C ASN A 169 6.12 26.28 -8.79
N GLU A 170 4.97 25.72 -8.43
CA GLU A 170 4.61 25.48 -7.02
C GLU A 170 5.61 24.55 -6.32
N LEU A 171 6.06 23.48 -7.00
CA LEU A 171 7.10 22.61 -6.46
C LEU A 171 8.41 23.35 -6.18
N LYS A 172 8.88 24.20 -7.12
CA LYS A 172 10.10 25.00 -6.94
C LYS A 172 9.96 26.01 -5.80
N SER A 173 8.77 26.58 -5.63
CA SER A 173 8.49 27.55 -4.55
C SER A 173 8.43 26.89 -3.16
N ALA A 174 8.16 25.59 -3.11
CA ALA A 174 8.07 24.83 -1.86
C ALA A 174 9.43 24.29 -1.37
N ILE A 175 10.45 24.25 -2.23
CA ILE A 175 11.82 23.81 -1.91
C ILE A 175 12.59 24.95 -1.24
#